data_fc08310db08c0fdbd09df62655ddf592
#
_entry.id   fc08310db08c0fdbd09df62655ddf592
#
_cell.length_a   1.000
_cell.length_b   1.000
_cell.length_c   1.000
_cell.angle_alpha   90.00
_cell.angle_beta   90.00
_cell.angle_gamma   90.00
#
_symmetry.space_group_name_H-M   'P 1'
#
loop_
_entity.id
_entity.type
_entity.pdbx_description
1 polymer ?
#
loop_
_entity_poly.entity_id
_entity_poly.type
_entity_poly.pdbx_seq_one_letter_code
_entity_poly.pdbx_strand_id
1 'polypeptide(L)'
;MLTNDMIKGLDKLSAKINADYCKFVANTTVGQILTMNSENDADYLSQKSRIRKFNSGLQYTVGKKYIKFMSGNSCWGFIVIKDDDKFKRGDILKAATYKAPARNFARGNILNDIENIRWEGVY
;
A
#
# COMPACT_ATOMS: atom_id res chain seq x y z
N MET A 1 2.93 2.33 21.07
CA MET A 1 2.21 3.44 20.45
C MET A 1 3.00 3.99 19.26
N LEU A 2 2.32 4.34 18.18
CA LEU A 2 3.00 4.90 17.02
C LEU A 2 3.35 6.36 17.24
N THR A 3 4.52 6.75 16.75
CA THR A 3 4.94 8.15 16.76
C THR A 3 4.35 8.89 15.56
N ASN A 4 4.36 10.22 15.60
CA ASN A 4 3.81 11.03 14.50
C ASN A 4 4.52 10.78 13.17
N ASP A 5 5.84 10.56 13.19
CA ASP A 5 6.60 10.27 11.99
C ASP A 5 6.20 8.91 11.37
N MET A 6 5.91 7.92 12.22
CA MET A 6 5.42 6.62 11.74
C MET A 6 4.03 6.75 11.11
N ILE A 7 3.15 7.53 11.74
CA ILE A 7 1.81 7.76 11.20
C ILE A 7 1.89 8.47 9.84
N LYS A 8 2.73 9.50 9.72
CA LYS A 8 2.95 10.18 8.44
C LYS A 8 3.52 9.24 7.38
N GLY A 9 4.44 8.36 7.79
CA GLY A 9 5.00 7.37 6.88
C GLY A 9 3.96 6.38 6.38
N LEU A 10 3.05 5.94 7.26
CA LEU A 10 1.95 5.05 6.88
C LEU A 10 0.98 5.74 5.92
N ASP A 11 0.66 7.01 6.16
CA ASP A 11 -0.20 7.78 5.25
C ASP A 11 0.46 7.92 3.87
N LYS A 12 1.75 8.19 3.85
CA LYS A 12 2.53 8.28 2.60
C LYS A 12 2.55 6.94 1.86
N LEU A 13 2.69 5.84 2.60
CA LEU A 13 2.64 4.50 2.02
C LEU A 13 1.28 4.22 1.40
N SER A 14 0.20 4.52 2.12
CA SER A 14 -1.16 4.34 1.60
C SER A 14 -1.37 5.14 0.32
N ALA A 15 -0.89 6.38 0.29
CA ALA A 15 -1.00 7.24 -0.90
C ALA A 15 -0.25 6.67 -2.10
N LYS A 16 0.94 6.13 -1.87
CA LYS A 16 1.75 5.52 -2.94
C LYS A 16 1.11 4.25 -3.47
N ILE A 17 0.59 3.41 -2.60
CA ILE A 17 -0.12 2.20 -3.01
C ILE A 17 -1.34 2.55 -3.84
N ASN A 18 -2.12 3.52 -3.38
CA ASN A 18 -3.31 3.97 -4.10
C ASN A 18 -2.95 4.58 -5.47
N ALA A 19 -1.88 5.37 -5.53
CA ALA A 19 -1.41 5.96 -6.79
C ALA A 19 -0.99 4.87 -7.79
N ASP A 20 -0.31 3.82 -7.32
CA ASP A 20 0.07 2.71 -8.18
C ASP A 20 -1.15 1.96 -8.71
N TYR A 21 -2.16 1.76 -7.87
CA TYR A 21 -3.40 1.14 -8.29
C TYR A 21 -4.14 1.98 -9.33
N CYS A 22 -4.15 3.30 -9.15
CA CYS A 22 -4.74 4.23 -10.13
C CYS A 22 -4.04 4.10 -11.49
N LYS A 23 -2.72 4.00 -11.50
CA LYS A 23 -1.96 3.77 -12.73
C LYS A 23 -2.33 2.45 -13.39
N PHE A 24 -2.48 1.39 -12.59
CA PHE A 24 -2.88 0.08 -13.11
C PHE A 24 -4.24 0.16 -13.80
N VAL A 25 -5.22 0.78 -13.16
CA VAL A 25 -6.56 0.95 -13.74
C VAL A 25 -6.50 1.80 -15.01
N ALA A 26 -5.73 2.90 -15.00
CA ALA A 26 -5.58 3.78 -16.14
C ALA A 26 -4.88 3.08 -17.30
N ASN A 27 -3.88 2.25 -17.04
CA ASN A 27 -3.14 1.55 -18.10
C ASN A 27 -3.98 0.56 -18.87
N THR A 28 -5.01 -0.02 -18.26
CA THR A 28 -5.91 -0.94 -18.97
C THR A 28 -6.88 -0.21 -19.90
N THR A 29 -7.12 1.08 -19.64
CA THR A 29 -8.12 1.87 -20.38
C THR A 29 -7.65 3.30 -20.63
N VAL A 30 -6.34 3.52 -20.76
CA VAL A 30 -5.77 4.87 -20.83
C VAL A 30 -6.40 5.73 -21.94
N GLY A 31 -6.63 5.15 -23.10
CA GLY A 31 -7.28 5.87 -24.19
C GLY A 31 -8.70 6.28 -23.85
N GLN A 32 -9.43 5.41 -23.20
CA GLN A 32 -10.81 5.68 -22.79
C GLN A 32 -10.84 6.77 -21.71
N ILE A 33 -9.98 6.68 -20.72
CA ILE A 33 -9.93 7.67 -19.64
C ILE A 33 -9.63 9.06 -20.20
N LEU A 34 -8.66 9.16 -21.11
CA LEU A 34 -8.26 10.43 -21.69
C LEU A 34 -9.33 11.02 -22.60
N THR A 35 -10.18 10.19 -23.19
CA THR A 35 -11.24 10.62 -24.09
C THR A 35 -12.62 10.67 -23.44
N MET A 36 -12.74 10.29 -22.20
CA MET A 36 -13.99 10.37 -21.45
C MET A 36 -14.38 11.82 -21.21
N ASN A 37 -15.48 12.21 -21.77
CA ASN A 37 -15.98 13.58 -21.67
C ASN A 37 -17.18 13.71 -20.73
N SER A 38 -17.64 12.60 -20.15
CA SER A 38 -18.86 12.59 -19.36
C SER A 38 -18.73 11.68 -18.15
N GLU A 39 -19.15 12.17 -17.00
CA GLU A 39 -19.24 11.37 -15.78
C GLU A 39 -20.34 10.31 -15.87
N ASN A 40 -21.15 10.35 -16.89
CA ASN A 40 -22.18 9.36 -17.14
C ASN A 40 -21.68 8.16 -17.94
N ASP A 41 -20.42 8.18 -18.34
CA ASP A 41 -19.83 7.03 -19.02
C ASP A 41 -19.70 5.87 -18.03
N ALA A 42 -20.25 4.72 -18.39
CA ALA A 42 -20.31 3.55 -17.50
C ALA A 42 -18.91 3.05 -17.12
N ASP A 43 -17.97 3.06 -18.07
CA ASP A 43 -16.59 2.63 -17.80
C ASP A 43 -15.88 3.56 -16.83
N TYR A 44 -16.07 4.85 -17.00
CA TYR A 44 -15.50 5.87 -16.12
C TYR A 44 -16.02 5.69 -14.68
N LEU A 45 -17.35 5.55 -14.53
CA LEU A 45 -17.96 5.35 -13.21
C LEU A 45 -17.51 4.05 -12.57
N SER A 46 -17.39 2.99 -13.33
CA SER A 46 -16.91 1.70 -12.86
C SER A 46 -15.48 1.80 -12.34
N GLN A 47 -14.60 2.50 -13.05
CA GLN A 47 -13.21 2.69 -12.63
C GLN A 47 -13.10 3.53 -11.38
N LYS A 48 -13.87 4.62 -11.27
CA LYS A 48 -13.92 5.43 -10.05
C LYS A 48 -14.37 4.60 -8.86
N SER A 49 -15.38 3.78 -9.03
CA SER A 49 -15.88 2.90 -7.98
C SER A 49 -14.81 1.91 -7.52
N ARG A 50 -14.09 1.30 -8.47
CA ARG A 50 -12.99 0.36 -8.16
C ARG A 50 -11.89 1.03 -7.36
N ILE A 51 -11.49 2.24 -7.74
CA ILE A 51 -10.44 2.99 -7.06
C ILE A 51 -10.88 3.34 -5.63
N ARG A 52 -12.11 3.79 -5.45
CA ARG A 52 -12.64 4.09 -4.11
C ARG A 52 -12.67 2.86 -3.23
N LYS A 53 -13.13 1.74 -3.77
CA LYS A 53 -13.21 0.48 -3.03
C LYS A 53 -11.82 0.00 -2.62
N PHE A 54 -10.86 0.08 -3.53
CA PHE A 54 -9.49 -0.29 -3.24
C PHE A 54 -8.92 0.57 -2.12
N ASN A 55 -9.04 1.90 -2.24
CA ASN A 55 -8.49 2.82 -1.26
C ASN A 55 -9.12 2.62 0.13
N SER A 56 -10.42 2.38 0.19
CA SER A 56 -11.10 2.15 1.47
C SER A 56 -10.70 0.83 2.13
N GLY A 57 -10.13 -0.10 1.36
CA GLY A 57 -9.62 -1.37 1.88
C GLY A 57 -8.19 -1.29 2.41
N LEU A 58 -7.49 -0.16 2.21
CA LEU A 58 -6.15 0.01 2.74
C LEU A 58 -6.23 0.36 4.23
N GLN A 59 -5.88 -0.59 5.08
CA GLN A 59 -5.95 -0.45 6.52
C GLN A 59 -4.74 -1.09 7.17
N TYR A 60 -4.46 -0.73 8.41
CA TYR A 60 -3.37 -1.39 9.15
C TYR A 60 -3.79 -1.67 10.58
N THR A 61 -3.16 -2.69 11.15
CA THR A 61 -3.34 -3.09 12.55
C THR A 61 -1.98 -3.08 13.22
N VAL A 62 -1.90 -2.43 14.38
CA VAL A 62 -0.64 -2.31 15.13
C VAL A 62 -0.52 -3.50 16.08
N GLY A 63 0.52 -4.30 15.86
CA GLY A 63 0.86 -5.41 16.76
C GLY A 63 1.99 -5.01 17.70
N LYS A 64 2.61 -6.00 18.33
CA LYS A 64 3.71 -5.77 19.27
C LYS A 64 5.03 -5.47 18.54
N LYS A 65 5.29 -6.18 17.47
CA LYS A 65 6.55 -6.12 16.73
C LYS A 65 6.39 -5.51 15.35
N TYR A 66 5.24 -5.71 14.74
CA TYR A 66 4.96 -5.28 13.37
C TYR A 66 3.61 -4.59 13.27
N ILE A 67 3.53 -3.68 12.30
CA ILE A 67 2.26 -3.17 11.81
C ILE A 67 1.90 -4.05 10.62
N LYS A 68 0.73 -4.68 10.66
CA LYS A 68 0.22 -5.47 9.55
C LYS A 68 -0.58 -4.56 8.63
N PHE A 69 -0.12 -4.42 7.40
CA PHE A 69 -0.78 -3.55 6.42
C PHE A 69 -1.66 -4.40 5.50
N MET A 70 -2.94 -4.05 5.45
CA MET A 70 -3.95 -4.82 4.71
C MET A 70 -4.41 -4.08 3.48
N SER A 71 -4.66 -4.83 2.41
CA SER A 71 -5.36 -4.36 1.23
C SER A 71 -6.60 -5.24 1.06
N GLY A 72 -7.75 -4.75 1.51
CA GLY A 72 -8.96 -5.56 1.60
C GLY A 72 -8.76 -6.74 2.53
N ASN A 73 -8.97 -7.94 2.03
CA ASN A 73 -8.78 -9.19 2.79
C ASN A 73 -7.37 -9.76 2.66
N SER A 74 -6.49 -9.09 1.94
CA SER A 74 -5.12 -9.56 1.69
C SER A 74 -4.13 -8.84 2.59
N CYS A 75 -3.10 -9.55 3.06
CA CYS A 75 -1.99 -8.91 3.74
C CYS A 75 -1.02 -8.35 2.70
N TRP A 76 -0.94 -7.02 2.65
CA TRP A 76 -0.03 -6.34 1.72
C TRP A 76 1.42 -6.49 2.16
N GLY A 77 1.67 -6.36 3.46
CA GLY A 77 3.01 -6.45 4.02
C GLY A 77 3.03 -6.11 5.49
N PHE A 78 4.24 -6.00 6.03
CA PHE A 78 4.46 -5.68 7.43
C PHE A 78 5.45 -4.53 7.56
N ILE A 79 5.30 -3.73 8.60
CA ILE A 79 6.22 -2.62 8.89
C ILE A 79 6.78 -2.82 10.30
N VAL A 80 8.10 -2.72 10.43
CA VAL A 80 8.80 -2.90 11.71
C VAL A 80 8.55 -1.71 12.61
N ILE A 81 8.11 -1.95 13.84
CA ILE A 81 7.82 -0.90 14.81
C ILE A 81 9.06 -0.43 15.56
N LYS A 82 9.97 -1.35 15.87
CA LYS A 82 11.19 -1.06 16.62
C LYS A 82 12.40 -1.69 15.96
N ASP A 83 13.56 -1.05 16.10
CA ASP A 83 14.81 -1.63 15.65
C ASP A 83 15.02 -3.00 16.31
N ASP A 84 15.46 -3.96 15.51
CA ASP A 84 15.94 -5.23 16.04
C ASP A 84 17.32 -5.53 15.46
N ASP A 85 17.84 -6.74 15.68
CA ASP A 85 19.18 -7.11 15.23
C ASP A 85 19.33 -7.16 13.71
N LYS A 86 18.23 -7.19 12.97
CA LYS A 86 18.25 -7.29 11.51
C LYS A 86 17.57 -6.11 10.81
N PHE A 87 16.52 -5.57 11.39
CA PHE A 87 15.69 -4.54 10.76
C PHE A 87 15.61 -3.28 11.61
N LYS A 88 15.32 -2.17 10.94
CA LYS A 88 15.17 -0.86 11.59
C LYS A 88 13.70 -0.46 11.61
N ARG A 89 13.38 0.42 12.55
CA ARG A 89 12.03 0.98 12.67
C ARG A 89 11.59 1.59 11.34
N GLY A 90 10.41 1.22 10.90
CA GLY A 90 9.86 1.69 9.64
C GLY A 90 10.17 0.81 8.44
N ASP A 91 11.04 -0.19 8.58
CA ASP A 91 11.35 -1.10 7.48
C ASP A 91 10.10 -1.83 7.00
N ILE A 92 9.96 -1.93 5.68
CA ILE A 92 8.84 -2.58 5.02
C ILE A 92 9.27 -3.99 4.66
N LEU A 93 8.51 -4.98 5.14
CA LEU A 93 8.77 -6.39 4.88
C LEU A 93 7.64 -6.97 4.04
N LYS A 94 8.02 -7.78 3.06
CA LYS A 94 7.05 -8.52 2.25
C LYS A 94 6.34 -9.55 3.13
N ALA A 95 5.06 -9.79 2.88
CA ALA A 95 4.34 -10.85 3.57
C ALA A 95 4.80 -12.21 3.06
N ALA A 96 5.31 -13.06 3.96
CA ALA A 96 5.60 -14.46 3.63
C ALA A 96 4.30 -15.26 3.68
N THR A 97 3.48 -14.96 4.67
CA THR A 97 2.13 -15.53 4.83
C THR A 97 1.21 -14.41 5.29
N TYR A 98 -0.08 -14.71 5.40
CA TYR A 98 -1.05 -13.76 5.94
C TYR A 98 -0.69 -13.29 7.36
N LYS A 99 0.02 -14.12 8.12
CA LYS A 99 0.32 -13.86 9.54
C LYS A 99 1.76 -13.45 9.83
N ALA A 100 2.67 -13.61 8.88
CA ALA A 100 4.09 -13.43 9.16
C ALA A 100 4.83 -12.78 8.00
N PRO A 101 5.83 -11.92 8.31
CA PRO A 101 6.64 -11.29 7.28
C PRO A 101 7.76 -12.20 6.79
N ALA A 102 8.23 -11.94 5.57
CA ALA A 102 9.45 -12.51 5.06
C ALA A 102 10.64 -11.73 5.64
N ARG A 103 11.49 -12.39 6.38
CA ARG A 103 12.59 -11.76 7.10
C ARG A 103 13.95 -11.91 6.40
N ASN A 104 13.95 -12.03 5.09
CA ASN A 104 15.20 -12.13 4.32
C ASN A 104 15.87 -10.75 4.15
N PHE A 105 15.13 -9.72 3.74
CA PHE A 105 15.64 -8.36 3.64
C PHE A 105 14.48 -7.37 3.60
N ALA A 106 14.77 -6.12 4.00
CA ALA A 106 13.78 -5.04 3.95
C ALA A 106 13.59 -4.57 2.50
N ARG A 107 12.38 -4.16 2.18
CA ARG A 107 11.99 -3.72 0.84
C ARG A 107 11.88 -2.20 0.73
N GLY A 108 12.23 -1.48 1.78
CA GLY A 108 12.16 -0.04 1.88
C GLY A 108 11.92 0.37 3.32
N ASN A 109 11.72 1.66 3.57
CA ASN A 109 11.46 2.18 4.91
C ASN A 109 10.51 3.37 4.81
N ILE A 110 9.41 3.33 5.57
CA ILE A 110 8.38 4.37 5.49
C ILE A 110 8.85 5.73 6.01
N LEU A 111 9.96 5.76 6.74
CA LEU A 111 10.53 7.01 7.26
C LEU A 111 11.49 7.66 6.27
N ASN A 112 11.97 6.92 5.28
CA ASN A 112 12.98 7.40 4.33
C ASN A 112 12.57 7.12 2.89
N ASP A 113 12.78 5.90 2.45
CA ASP A 113 12.67 5.50 1.07
C ASP A 113 11.48 4.55 0.89
N ILE A 114 10.53 4.96 0.06
CA ILE A 114 9.38 4.15 -0.29
C ILE A 114 9.38 3.96 -1.80
N GLU A 115 10.29 3.13 -2.28
CA GLU A 115 10.36 2.71 -3.69
C GLU A 115 9.91 1.26 -3.80
N ASN A 116 9.82 0.73 -4.99
CA ASN A 116 9.44 -0.67 -5.25
C ASN A 116 8.06 -1.05 -4.69
N ILE A 117 7.19 -0.06 -4.56
CA ILE A 117 5.85 -0.25 -4.02
C ILE A 117 4.89 -0.53 -5.16
N ARG A 118 4.11 -1.62 -5.02
CA ARG A 118 3.05 -1.99 -5.94
C ARG A 118 1.76 -2.16 -5.16
N TRP A 119 0.63 -1.96 -5.83
CA TRP A 119 -0.66 -2.16 -5.18
C TRP A 119 -0.88 -3.63 -4.78
N GLU A 120 -0.18 -4.55 -5.43
CA GLU A 120 -0.27 -5.99 -5.16
C GLU A 120 0.62 -6.42 -4.01
N GLY A 121 1.62 -5.64 -3.67
CA GLY A 121 2.58 -5.96 -2.62
C GLY A 121 3.87 -5.16 -2.77
N VAL A 122 4.83 -5.47 -1.92
CA VAL A 122 6.14 -4.84 -1.95
C VAL A 122 7.18 -5.84 -2.48
N TYR A 123 8.11 -5.36 -3.28
CA TYR A 123 9.11 -6.22 -3.93
C TYR A 123 10.53 -5.85 -3.52
#